data_4ef6dd10a4a09e81d7275509fdfbd462
#
_entry.id   4ef6dd10a4a09e81d7275509fdfbd462
#
_cell.length_a   1.000
_cell.length_b   1.000
_cell.length_c   1.000
_cell.angle_alpha   90.00
_cell.angle_beta   90.00
_cell.angle_gamma   90.00
#
_symmetry.space_group_name_H-M   'P 1'
#
loop_
_entity.id
_entity.type
_entity.pdbx_description
1 polymer ?
#
loop_
_entity_poly.entity_id
_entity_poly.type
_entity_poly.pdbx_seq_one_letter_code
_entity_poly.pdbx_strand_id
1 'polypeptide(L)'
;MVTLTLVRHGRPLVDPALPPSAWELDPAAFDEVWALRDVLSPRSSPRASSRAFWACSPERKAVETAQLLTDGDVGVLPSLVEQRGRTWLPEGLDAAVADALARPSVPARPGWEPVADLRARLVATVDALRAEHPGRDLVLVGHGLAWTVLEAAVRGTEPTPGEWRAWGFPDVHSLPLP
;
A
#
# COMPACT_ATOMS: atom_id res chain seq x y z
N MET A 1 10.10 -15.88 -12.31
CA MET A 1 9.88 -15.34 -10.93
C MET A 1 9.03 -14.11 -11.11
N VAL A 2 7.95 -13.99 -10.38
CA VAL A 2 7.04 -12.82 -10.41
C VAL A 2 7.50 -11.83 -9.35
N THR A 3 7.46 -10.54 -9.67
CA THR A 3 7.81 -9.47 -8.71
C THR A 3 6.53 -8.82 -8.19
N LEU A 4 6.44 -8.66 -6.88
CA LEU A 4 5.46 -7.81 -6.22
C LEU A 4 6.11 -6.47 -5.89
N THR A 5 5.60 -5.40 -6.48
CA THR A 5 6.02 -4.04 -6.17
C THR A 5 4.92 -3.35 -5.38
N LEU A 6 5.25 -2.92 -4.18
CA LEU A 6 4.38 -2.19 -3.26
C LEU A 6 4.75 -0.72 -3.31
N VAL A 7 3.78 0.13 -3.62
CA VAL A 7 3.95 1.58 -3.67
C VAL A 7 3.09 2.21 -2.58
N ARG A 8 3.72 2.94 -1.66
CA ARG A 8 2.97 3.79 -0.74
C ARG A 8 2.56 5.07 -1.46
N HIS A 9 1.30 5.49 -1.30
CA HIS A 9 0.79 6.74 -1.87
C HIS A 9 1.65 7.95 -1.47
N GLY A 10 1.62 9.02 -2.28
CA GLY A 10 2.24 10.30 -1.98
C GLY A 10 1.67 10.95 -0.71
N ARG A 11 2.32 12.01 -0.23
CA ARG A 11 1.88 12.72 0.97
C ARG A 11 0.41 13.15 0.81
N PRO A 12 -0.48 12.79 1.77
CA PRO A 12 -1.87 13.20 1.71
C PRO A 12 -2.05 14.65 2.18
N LEU A 13 -3.04 15.33 1.61
CA LEU A 13 -3.55 16.59 2.15
C LEU A 13 -4.42 16.26 3.37
N VAL A 14 -3.88 16.50 4.56
CA VAL A 14 -4.55 16.16 5.81
C VAL A 14 -5.69 17.14 6.08
N ASP A 15 -6.92 16.63 6.14
CA ASP A 15 -8.10 17.36 6.60
C ASP A 15 -8.66 16.69 7.86
N PRO A 16 -8.51 17.31 9.04
CA PRO A 16 -9.00 16.74 10.30
C PRO A 16 -10.53 16.55 10.37
N ALA A 17 -11.29 17.23 9.49
CA ALA A 17 -12.75 17.10 9.41
C ALA A 17 -13.18 15.82 8.66
N LEU A 18 -12.26 15.18 7.94
CA LEU A 18 -12.52 13.99 7.14
C LEU A 18 -11.79 12.76 7.72
N PRO A 19 -12.33 11.55 7.52
CA PRO A 19 -11.59 10.35 7.84
C PRO A 19 -10.37 10.21 6.90
N PRO A 20 -9.26 9.60 7.36
CA PRO A 20 -8.05 9.41 6.55
C PRO A 20 -8.28 8.75 5.19
N SER A 21 -9.31 7.91 5.07
CA SER A 21 -9.68 7.25 3.81
C SER A 21 -10.21 8.22 2.74
N ALA A 22 -10.70 9.40 3.14
CA ALA A 22 -11.23 10.42 2.23
C ALA A 22 -10.20 11.50 1.84
N TRP A 23 -8.99 11.46 2.42
CA TRP A 23 -7.95 12.44 2.09
C TRP A 23 -7.44 12.29 0.67
N GLU A 24 -7.21 13.42 0.04
CA GLU A 24 -6.63 13.56 -1.29
C GLU A 24 -5.09 13.53 -1.24
N LEU A 25 -4.48 13.34 -2.40
CA LEU A 25 -3.05 13.57 -2.57
C LEU A 25 -2.76 15.08 -2.48
N ASP A 26 -1.74 15.44 -1.71
CA ASP A 26 -1.27 16.84 -1.66
C ASP A 26 -0.70 17.23 -3.03
N PRO A 27 -1.23 18.27 -3.70
CA PRO A 27 -0.68 18.74 -4.97
C PRO A 27 0.81 19.07 -4.91
N ALA A 28 1.33 19.48 -3.75
CA ALA A 28 2.75 19.75 -3.55
C ALA A 28 3.62 18.47 -3.59
N ALA A 29 3.01 17.29 -3.53
CA ALA A 29 3.70 16.00 -3.64
C ALA A 29 3.70 15.41 -5.06
N PHE A 30 3.09 16.07 -6.06
CA PHE A 30 2.94 15.52 -7.41
C PHE A 30 4.28 15.23 -8.07
N ASP A 31 5.25 16.14 -7.96
CA ASP A 31 6.57 15.95 -8.56
C ASP A 31 7.34 14.79 -7.90
N GLU A 32 7.21 14.61 -6.58
CA GLU A 32 7.81 13.49 -5.85
C GLU A 32 7.22 12.14 -6.31
N VAL A 33 5.89 12.09 -6.49
CA VAL A 33 5.22 10.90 -7.02
C VAL A 33 5.62 10.64 -8.47
N TRP A 34 5.63 11.69 -9.31
CA TRP A 34 5.99 11.57 -10.72
C TRP A 34 7.42 11.04 -10.91
N ALA A 35 8.36 11.44 -10.05
CA ALA A 35 9.75 10.98 -10.10
C ALA A 35 9.87 9.45 -9.93
N LEU A 36 8.91 8.79 -9.25
CA LEU A 36 8.90 7.33 -9.12
C LEU A 36 8.62 6.59 -10.44
N ARG A 37 8.10 7.26 -11.47
CA ARG A 37 7.92 6.62 -12.79
C ARG A 37 9.23 6.07 -13.35
N ASP A 38 10.33 6.77 -13.15
CA ASP A 38 11.65 6.32 -13.61
C ASP A 38 12.15 5.09 -12.83
N VAL A 39 11.74 4.93 -11.57
CA VAL A 39 12.05 3.76 -10.74
C VAL A 39 11.20 2.57 -11.17
N LEU A 40 9.89 2.78 -11.38
CA LEU A 40 8.92 1.73 -11.71
C LEU A 40 8.99 1.27 -13.16
N SER A 41 9.44 2.15 -14.05
CA SER A 41 9.58 1.89 -15.50
C SER A 41 10.92 2.38 -16.01
N PRO A 42 12.03 1.73 -15.63
CA PRO A 42 13.34 2.16 -16.10
C PRO A 42 13.38 2.18 -17.62
N ARG A 43 13.81 3.29 -18.20
CA ARG A 43 13.95 3.45 -19.68
C ARG A 43 14.82 2.36 -20.33
N SER A 44 15.68 1.72 -19.53
CA SER A 44 16.52 0.58 -19.93
C SER A 44 15.77 -0.75 -20.02
N SER A 45 14.53 -0.85 -19.55
CA SER A 45 13.72 -2.07 -19.60
C SER A 45 12.25 -1.80 -19.98
N PRO A 46 11.98 -1.32 -21.21
CA PRO A 46 10.61 -0.98 -21.66
C PRO A 46 9.62 -2.15 -21.62
N ARG A 47 10.14 -3.39 -21.55
CA ARG A 47 9.31 -4.61 -21.52
C ARG A 47 8.81 -4.98 -20.13
N ALA A 48 9.41 -4.47 -19.06
CA ALA A 48 9.01 -4.82 -17.69
C ALA A 48 7.68 -4.15 -17.30
N SER A 49 7.53 -2.85 -17.58
CA SER A 49 6.31 -2.11 -17.22
C SER A 49 5.08 -2.49 -18.04
N SER A 50 5.25 -2.88 -19.34
CA SER A 50 4.12 -3.28 -20.21
C SER A 50 3.52 -4.65 -19.83
N ARG A 51 4.16 -5.41 -18.93
CA ARG A 51 3.72 -6.75 -18.51
C ARG A 51 3.18 -6.79 -17.09
N ALA A 52 3.35 -5.75 -16.30
CA ALA A 52 2.84 -5.70 -14.93
C ALA A 52 1.32 -5.50 -14.91
N PHE A 53 0.65 -6.13 -13.94
CA PHE A 53 -0.72 -5.79 -13.58
C PHE A 53 -0.68 -4.72 -12.49
N TRP A 54 -1.43 -3.64 -12.71
CA TRP A 54 -1.51 -2.53 -11.78
C TRP A 54 -2.84 -2.53 -11.05
N ALA A 55 -2.80 -2.36 -9.74
CA ALA A 55 -3.99 -2.12 -8.94
C ALA A 55 -3.71 -1.12 -7.81
N CYS A 56 -4.76 -0.47 -7.32
CA CYS A 56 -4.66 0.46 -6.21
C CYS A 56 -5.79 0.29 -5.20
N SER A 57 -5.55 0.79 -3.99
CA SER A 57 -6.60 1.04 -3.00
C SER A 57 -7.64 2.03 -3.56
N PRO A 58 -8.93 1.90 -3.20
CA PRO A 58 -9.97 2.87 -3.59
C PRO A 58 -9.85 4.21 -2.85
N GLU A 59 -8.96 4.33 -1.87
CA GLU A 59 -8.75 5.59 -1.16
C GLU A 59 -8.16 6.64 -2.11
N ARG A 60 -8.74 7.84 -2.12
CA ARG A 60 -8.50 8.87 -3.13
C ARG A 60 -7.02 9.17 -3.35
N LYS A 61 -6.23 9.36 -2.28
CA LYS A 61 -4.79 9.58 -2.36
C LYS A 61 -4.03 8.44 -3.07
N ALA A 62 -4.49 7.20 -2.94
CA ALA A 62 -3.87 6.05 -3.61
C ALA A 62 -4.24 5.99 -5.10
N VAL A 63 -5.50 6.30 -5.43
CA VAL A 63 -5.95 6.39 -6.84
C VAL A 63 -5.21 7.49 -7.57
N GLU A 64 -5.14 8.70 -7.00
CA GLU A 64 -4.44 9.85 -7.57
C GLU A 64 -2.93 9.58 -7.72
N THR A 65 -2.31 8.90 -6.73
CA THR A 65 -0.93 8.44 -6.85
C THR A 65 -0.75 7.48 -8.01
N ALA A 66 -1.62 6.46 -8.15
CA ALA A 66 -1.54 5.50 -9.24
C ALA A 66 -1.70 6.15 -10.62
N GLN A 67 -2.60 7.12 -10.76
CA GLN A 67 -2.81 7.90 -12.00
C GLN A 67 -1.59 8.73 -12.39
N LEU A 68 -0.80 9.21 -11.44
CA LEU A 68 0.46 9.90 -11.72
C LEU A 68 1.57 8.93 -12.14
N LEU A 69 1.54 7.67 -11.71
CA LEU A 69 2.60 6.69 -11.92
C LEU A 69 2.51 5.94 -13.25
N THR A 70 1.32 5.77 -13.81
CA THR A 70 1.14 5.03 -15.05
C THR A 70 0.06 5.64 -15.93
N ASP A 71 0.25 5.54 -17.25
CA ASP A 71 -0.76 5.89 -18.25
C ASP A 71 -1.62 4.66 -18.64
N GLY A 72 -1.30 3.49 -18.09
CA GLY A 72 -2.04 2.24 -18.31
C GLY A 72 -3.24 2.07 -17.40
N ASP A 73 -3.97 0.98 -17.62
CA ASP A 73 -5.11 0.62 -16.79
C ASP A 73 -4.68 0.25 -15.36
N VAL A 74 -5.43 0.74 -14.38
CA VAL A 74 -5.24 0.45 -12.95
C VAL A 74 -6.54 -0.10 -12.38
N GLY A 75 -6.50 -1.33 -11.88
CA GLY A 75 -7.62 -1.92 -11.14
C GLY A 75 -7.81 -1.23 -9.77
N VAL A 76 -9.05 -0.91 -9.41
CA VAL A 76 -9.36 -0.35 -8.08
C VAL A 76 -9.93 -1.47 -7.22
N LEU A 77 -9.20 -1.88 -6.18
CA LEU A 77 -9.54 -3.05 -5.37
C LEU A 77 -9.91 -2.66 -3.93
N PRO A 78 -11.17 -2.86 -3.51
CA PRO A 78 -11.60 -2.61 -2.13
C PRO A 78 -10.83 -3.41 -1.07
N SER A 79 -10.19 -4.50 -1.49
CA SER A 79 -9.34 -5.30 -0.63
C SER A 79 -7.96 -4.68 -0.34
N LEU A 80 -7.58 -3.59 -1.00
CA LEU A 80 -6.30 -2.90 -0.79
C LEU A 80 -6.42 -1.65 0.11
N VAL A 81 -7.60 -1.38 0.70
CA VAL A 81 -7.73 -0.29 1.68
C VAL A 81 -6.74 -0.46 2.83
N GLU A 82 -6.38 0.65 3.46
CA GLU A 82 -5.61 0.64 4.70
C GLU A 82 -6.37 -0.18 5.77
N GLN A 83 -5.98 -0.16 7.00
CA GLN A 83 -6.71 -0.79 8.10
C GLN A 83 -8.15 -0.24 8.19
N ARG A 84 -9.14 -1.10 8.02
CA ARG A 84 -10.56 -0.70 8.02
C ARG A 84 -10.96 -0.08 9.35
N GLY A 85 -11.86 0.88 9.32
CA GLY A 85 -12.37 1.55 10.51
C GLY A 85 -11.37 2.50 11.19
N ARG A 86 -10.17 2.67 10.61
CA ARG A 86 -9.14 3.55 11.16
C ARG A 86 -9.59 5.00 11.15
N THR A 87 -9.52 5.63 12.30
CA THR A 87 -9.80 7.05 12.49
C THR A 87 -8.51 7.88 12.51
N TRP A 88 -8.63 9.17 12.26
CA TRP A 88 -7.53 10.10 12.41
C TRP A 88 -7.11 10.22 13.88
N LEU A 89 -5.81 10.08 14.13
CA LEU A 89 -5.20 10.31 15.44
C LEU A 89 -4.05 11.31 15.23
N PRO A 90 -4.25 12.58 15.54
CA PRO A 90 -3.18 13.59 15.44
C PRO A 90 -2.02 13.27 16.40
N GLU A 91 -2.35 12.67 17.52
CA GLU A 91 -1.40 12.19 18.53
C GLU A 91 -1.62 10.72 18.82
N GLY A 92 -0.55 10.00 19.16
CA GLY A 92 -0.63 8.59 19.57
C GLY A 92 -0.81 7.57 18.46
N LEU A 93 -0.71 7.96 17.18
CA LEU A 93 -0.77 7.02 16.06
C LEU A 93 0.33 5.97 16.15
N ASP A 94 1.56 6.36 16.46
CA ASP A 94 2.70 5.44 16.64
C ASP A 94 2.44 4.39 17.72
N ALA A 95 1.88 4.82 18.84
CA ALA A 95 1.52 3.92 19.94
C ALA A 95 0.38 2.98 19.54
N ALA A 96 -0.63 3.48 18.80
CA ALA A 96 -1.73 2.67 18.32
C ALA A 96 -1.29 1.62 17.29
N VAL A 97 -0.38 1.97 16.39
CA VAL A 97 0.21 1.01 15.43
C VAL A 97 1.08 -0.02 16.14
N ALA A 98 1.92 0.40 17.09
CA ALA A 98 2.72 -0.52 17.88
C ALA A 98 1.85 -1.52 18.65
N ASP A 99 0.75 -1.07 19.27
CA ASP A 99 -0.23 -1.92 19.95
C ASP A 99 -0.94 -2.88 18.98
N ALA A 100 -1.35 -2.40 17.80
CA ALA A 100 -1.96 -3.23 16.77
C ALA A 100 -1.04 -4.37 16.31
N LEU A 101 0.24 -4.07 16.10
CA LEU A 101 1.23 -5.06 15.67
C LEU A 101 1.59 -6.05 16.79
N ALA A 102 1.64 -5.60 18.06
CA ALA A 102 1.92 -6.44 19.21
C ALA A 102 0.77 -7.40 19.55
N ARG A 103 -0.47 -7.04 19.20
CA ARG A 103 -1.68 -7.82 19.50
C ARG A 103 -2.55 -8.00 18.23
N PRO A 104 -2.04 -8.71 17.20
CA PRO A 104 -2.61 -8.69 15.86
C PRO A 104 -4.05 -9.20 15.76
N SER A 105 -4.51 -10.02 16.71
CA SER A 105 -5.88 -10.56 16.72
C SER A 105 -6.87 -9.65 17.45
N VAL A 106 -6.43 -8.53 18.04
CA VAL A 106 -7.28 -7.62 18.82
C VAL A 106 -7.24 -6.23 18.18
N PRO A 107 -8.40 -5.56 17.99
CA PRO A 107 -8.42 -4.18 17.52
C PRO A 107 -7.63 -3.26 18.49
N ALA A 108 -6.71 -2.46 17.97
CA ALA A 108 -5.98 -1.49 18.80
C ALA A 108 -6.87 -0.34 19.27
N ARG A 109 -7.97 -0.10 18.60
CA ARG A 109 -9.01 0.87 18.94
C ARG A 109 -10.38 0.31 18.58
N PRO A 110 -11.46 0.73 19.25
CA PRO A 110 -12.82 0.30 18.90
C PRO A 110 -13.11 0.56 17.42
N GLY A 111 -13.57 -0.47 16.73
CA GLY A 111 -13.94 -0.41 15.30
C GLY A 111 -12.79 -0.52 14.31
N TRP A 112 -11.52 -0.56 14.76
CA TRP A 112 -10.41 -0.81 13.87
C TRP A 112 -10.31 -2.30 13.51
N GLU A 113 -9.96 -2.60 12.26
CA GLU A 113 -9.68 -3.95 11.79
C GLU A 113 -8.48 -4.53 12.55
N PRO A 114 -8.56 -5.76 13.11
CA PRO A 114 -7.39 -6.46 13.62
C PRO A 114 -6.32 -6.63 12.53
N VAL A 115 -5.05 -6.54 12.91
CA VAL A 115 -3.93 -6.72 11.95
C VAL A 115 -3.93 -8.12 11.33
N ALA A 116 -4.39 -9.13 12.06
CA ALA A 116 -4.53 -10.49 11.53
C ALA A 116 -5.54 -10.55 10.37
N ASP A 117 -6.65 -9.82 10.47
CA ASP A 117 -7.68 -9.76 9.42
C ASP A 117 -7.17 -8.96 8.21
N LEU A 118 -6.47 -7.84 8.46
CA LEU A 118 -5.76 -7.06 7.45
C LEU A 118 -4.78 -7.96 6.68
N ARG A 119 -3.94 -8.73 7.40
CA ARG A 119 -2.98 -9.68 6.81
C ARG A 119 -3.67 -10.71 5.93
N ALA A 120 -4.71 -11.36 6.45
CA ALA A 120 -5.46 -12.39 5.72
C ALA A 120 -6.08 -11.83 4.43
N ARG A 121 -6.67 -10.65 4.51
CA ARG A 121 -7.27 -9.95 3.37
C ARG A 121 -6.24 -9.62 2.28
N LEU A 122 -5.09 -9.09 2.65
CA LEU A 122 -4.04 -8.70 1.70
C LEU A 122 -3.39 -9.93 1.05
N VAL A 123 -3.08 -10.96 1.82
CA VAL A 123 -2.53 -12.22 1.28
C VAL A 123 -3.50 -12.85 0.29
N ALA A 124 -4.78 -12.99 0.66
CA ALA A 124 -5.80 -13.53 -0.23
C ALA A 124 -5.95 -12.71 -1.52
N THR A 125 -5.80 -11.38 -1.43
CA THR A 125 -5.82 -10.49 -2.62
C THR A 125 -4.64 -10.77 -3.54
N VAL A 126 -3.43 -10.88 -3.02
CA VAL A 126 -2.24 -11.19 -3.83
C VAL A 126 -2.34 -12.57 -4.47
N ASP A 127 -2.82 -13.57 -3.73
CA ASP A 127 -3.00 -14.93 -4.24
C ASP A 127 -4.03 -14.97 -5.38
N ALA A 128 -5.15 -14.26 -5.24
CA ALA A 128 -6.16 -14.13 -6.30
C ALA A 128 -5.58 -13.45 -7.55
N LEU A 129 -4.86 -12.34 -7.39
CA LEU A 129 -4.23 -11.63 -8.50
C LEU A 129 -3.19 -12.49 -9.23
N ARG A 130 -2.41 -13.30 -8.50
CA ARG A 130 -1.46 -14.24 -9.12
C ARG A 130 -2.16 -15.32 -9.93
N ALA A 131 -3.29 -15.80 -9.44
CA ALA A 131 -4.09 -16.80 -10.15
C ALA A 131 -4.76 -16.23 -11.41
N GLU A 132 -5.24 -14.98 -11.34
CA GLU A 132 -5.90 -14.29 -12.46
C GLU A 132 -4.89 -13.79 -13.52
N HIS A 133 -3.65 -13.48 -13.10
CA HIS A 133 -2.60 -12.90 -13.95
C HIS A 133 -1.32 -13.73 -13.92
N PRO A 134 -1.34 -14.99 -14.36
CA PRO A 134 -0.20 -15.89 -14.24
C PRO A 134 1.04 -15.35 -14.99
N GLY A 135 2.18 -15.32 -14.28
CA GLY A 135 3.46 -14.88 -14.84
C GLY A 135 3.61 -13.37 -15.04
N ARG A 136 2.64 -12.56 -14.61
CA ARG A 136 2.75 -11.10 -14.63
C ARG A 136 3.29 -10.59 -13.30
N ASP A 137 4.13 -9.56 -13.37
CA ASP A 137 4.49 -8.78 -12.20
C ASP A 137 3.27 -8.00 -11.68
N LEU A 138 3.23 -7.76 -10.38
CA LEU A 138 2.16 -7.00 -9.73
C LEU A 138 2.71 -5.69 -9.20
N VAL A 139 2.03 -4.58 -9.49
CA VAL A 139 2.29 -3.26 -8.88
C VAL A 139 1.04 -2.84 -8.13
N LEU A 140 1.16 -2.72 -6.81
CA LEU A 140 0.04 -2.38 -5.93
C LEU A 140 0.30 -1.03 -5.26
N VAL A 141 -0.61 -0.07 -5.46
CA VAL A 141 -0.53 1.26 -4.86
C VAL A 141 -1.47 1.36 -3.67
N GLY A 142 -0.94 1.70 -2.50
CA GLY A 142 -1.72 1.73 -1.26
C GLY A 142 -0.98 2.38 -0.09
N HIS A 143 -0.88 1.70 1.06
CA HIS A 143 -0.71 2.34 2.34
C HIS A 143 0.41 1.71 3.19
N GLY A 144 0.96 2.50 4.11
CA GLY A 144 2.14 2.10 4.87
C GLY A 144 1.93 0.91 5.80
N LEU A 145 0.86 0.86 6.61
CA LEU A 145 0.63 -0.27 7.50
C LEU A 145 0.24 -1.54 6.73
N ALA A 146 -0.61 -1.38 5.71
CA ALA A 146 -1.00 -2.48 4.82
C ALA A 146 0.24 -3.14 4.19
N TRP A 147 1.16 -2.33 3.68
CA TRP A 147 2.38 -2.83 3.04
C TRP A 147 3.37 -3.44 4.04
N THR A 148 3.53 -2.85 5.23
CA THR A 148 4.35 -3.45 6.31
C THR A 148 3.86 -4.86 6.64
N VAL A 149 2.54 -5.02 6.78
CA VAL A 149 1.92 -6.31 7.12
C VAL A 149 2.05 -7.31 5.96
N LEU A 150 1.81 -6.87 4.72
CA LEU A 150 1.92 -7.73 3.54
C LEU A 150 3.37 -8.15 3.28
N GLU A 151 4.31 -7.23 3.38
CA GLU A 151 5.74 -7.49 3.19
C GLU A 151 6.27 -8.51 4.19
N ALA A 152 5.91 -8.37 5.46
CA ALA A 152 6.23 -9.34 6.49
C ALA A 152 5.61 -10.71 6.21
N ALA A 153 4.36 -10.75 5.72
CA ALA A 153 3.70 -12.00 5.33
C ALA A 153 4.43 -12.72 4.18
N VAL A 154 4.85 -11.97 3.15
CA VAL A 154 5.60 -12.53 2.00
C VAL A 154 6.99 -13.03 2.43
N ARG A 155 7.65 -12.34 3.36
CA ARG A 155 8.95 -12.75 3.91
C ARG A 155 8.86 -13.87 4.95
N GLY A 156 7.68 -14.20 5.44
CA GLY A 156 7.50 -15.15 6.55
C GLY A 156 8.00 -14.63 7.90
N THR A 157 7.92 -13.31 8.11
CA THR A 157 8.33 -12.62 9.34
C THR A 157 7.14 -11.96 10.03
N GLU A 158 7.36 -11.41 11.23
CA GLU A 158 6.36 -10.57 11.90
C GLU A 158 6.64 -9.09 11.61
N PRO A 159 5.60 -8.30 11.33
CA PRO A 159 5.74 -6.87 11.05
C PRO A 159 6.14 -6.09 12.31
N THR A 160 6.99 -5.09 12.15
CA THR A 160 7.45 -4.26 13.27
C THR A 160 7.07 -2.78 13.12
N PRO A 161 6.93 -2.04 14.25
CA PRO A 161 6.72 -0.59 14.19
C PRO A 161 7.87 0.16 13.50
N GLY A 162 9.09 -0.38 13.53
CA GLY A 162 10.26 0.20 12.86
C GLY A 162 10.11 0.15 11.34
N GLU A 163 9.71 -1.00 10.80
CA GLU A 163 9.46 -1.17 9.36
C GLU A 163 8.32 -0.26 8.89
N TRP A 164 7.24 -0.13 9.68
CA TRP A 164 6.16 0.80 9.34
C TRP A 164 6.62 2.26 9.28
N ARG A 165 7.47 2.70 10.22
CA ARG A 165 8.01 4.07 10.22
C ARG A 165 9.00 4.32 9.10
N ALA A 166 9.64 3.27 8.59
CA ALA A 166 10.60 3.38 7.50
C ALA A 166 9.97 3.75 6.16
N TRP A 167 8.67 3.48 5.98
CA TRP A 167 7.96 3.86 4.76
C TRP A 167 7.89 5.39 4.61
N GLY A 168 8.43 5.94 3.51
CA GLY A 168 8.29 7.33 3.09
C GLY A 168 6.95 7.68 2.42
N PHE A 169 6.80 8.90 1.95
CA PHE A 169 5.69 9.40 1.15
C PHE A 169 6.21 10.17 -0.07
N PRO A 170 6.14 9.64 -1.29
CA PRO A 170 5.84 8.24 -1.63
C PRO A 170 7.02 7.32 -1.37
N ASP A 171 6.80 6.00 -1.43
CA ASP A 171 7.87 5.01 -1.32
C ASP A 171 7.56 3.74 -2.12
N VAL A 172 8.61 2.97 -2.44
CA VAL A 172 8.50 1.76 -3.29
C VAL A 172 9.38 0.64 -2.77
N HIS A 173 8.79 -0.51 -2.52
CA HIS A 173 9.50 -1.74 -2.22
C HIS A 173 9.15 -2.83 -3.23
N SER A 174 10.14 -3.65 -3.62
CA SER A 174 9.93 -4.78 -4.52
C SER A 174 10.40 -6.07 -3.89
N LEU A 175 9.58 -7.11 -4.03
CA LEU A 175 9.76 -8.43 -3.43
C LEU A 175 9.60 -9.51 -4.50
N PRO A 176 10.43 -10.57 -4.50
CA PRO A 176 10.14 -11.75 -5.30
C PRO A 176 8.95 -12.49 -4.68
N LEU A 177 7.99 -12.89 -5.52
CA LEU A 177 6.96 -13.84 -5.13
C LEU A 177 7.39 -15.26 -5.52
N PRO A 178 7.31 -16.21 -4.59
CA PRO A 178 7.70 -17.61 -4.83
C PRO A 178 6.82 -18.31 -5.86
#